data_5d43019068c8a976d4a71704bd35e2ce
#
_entry.id   5d43019068c8a976d4a71704bd35e2ce
#
_cell.length_a   1.000
_cell.length_b   1.000
_cell.length_c   1.000
_cell.angle_alpha   90.00
_cell.angle_beta   90.00
_cell.angle_gamma   90.00
#
_symmetry.space_group_name_H-M   'P 1'
#
loop_
_entity.id
_entity.type
_entity.pdbx_description
1 polymer ?
#
loop_
_entity_poly.entity_id
_entity_poly.type
_entity_poly.pdbx_seq_one_letter_code
_entity_poly.pdbx_strand_id
1 'polypeptide(L)'
;MAKVISIHSFRGGTGKSNTTANVAAVLAAGGARVAIVDTDIQSPGIHVLFGMDDRPEPTLNDYLWGKVGIRDAAHDVTDRIRRIATVADGGALHLVPSSIRPGDIARVLRDGYDVAALNDGLRTLARELELDYLFIDTHPGMNEETLLSITISDILIVILRPDRQDFQGTAVTIDVARRLDVPERSEEHTSELQSRGLISYAVFC
;
A
#
# COMPACT_ATOMS: atom_id res chain seq x y z
N MET A 1 -16.25 -2.87 6.82
CA MET A 1 -14.82 -3.13 7.10
C MET A 1 -14.05 -2.68 5.87
N ALA A 2 -12.98 -1.90 6.02
CA ALA A 2 -12.20 -1.41 4.89
C ALA A 2 -11.67 -2.58 4.05
N LYS A 3 -11.62 -2.41 2.73
CA LYS A 3 -10.92 -3.34 1.84
C LYS A 3 -9.43 -3.01 1.85
N VAL A 4 -8.58 -3.98 2.22
CA VAL A 4 -7.12 -3.83 2.23
C VAL A 4 -6.57 -4.27 0.87
N ILE A 5 -5.82 -3.38 0.21
CA ILE A 5 -5.28 -3.57 -1.13
C ILE A 5 -3.77 -3.39 -1.08
N SER A 6 -3.01 -4.46 -1.31
CA SER A 6 -1.55 -4.34 -1.49
C SER A 6 -1.20 -4.17 -2.96
N ILE A 7 -0.32 -3.22 -3.24
CA ILE A 7 0.28 -3.04 -4.57
C ILE A 7 1.74 -3.45 -4.50
N HIS A 8 2.09 -4.45 -5.30
CA HIS A 8 3.40 -5.08 -5.27
C HIS A 8 4.03 -5.19 -6.65
N SER A 9 5.35 -5.29 -6.69
CA SER A 9 6.11 -5.65 -7.88
C SER A 9 7.37 -6.40 -7.48
N PHE A 10 7.78 -7.34 -8.30
CA PHE A 10 9.03 -8.08 -8.06
C PHE A 10 10.26 -7.17 -8.14
N ARG A 11 10.24 -6.14 -9.01
CA ARG A 11 11.36 -5.21 -9.21
C ARG A 11 10.95 -3.77 -8.90
N GLY A 12 11.94 -2.96 -8.55
CA GLY A 12 11.77 -1.52 -8.41
C GLY A 12 11.57 -0.82 -9.77
N GLY A 13 10.97 0.36 -9.75
CA GLY A 13 10.79 1.21 -10.94
C GLY A 13 9.70 0.72 -11.93
N THR A 14 8.77 -0.10 -11.47
CA THR A 14 7.63 -0.59 -12.28
C THR A 14 6.43 0.34 -12.26
N GLY A 15 6.45 1.39 -11.44
CA GLY A 15 5.33 2.32 -11.29
C GLY A 15 4.36 1.99 -10.14
N LYS A 16 4.74 1.14 -9.18
CA LYS A 16 3.93 0.82 -8.00
C LYS A 16 3.31 2.04 -7.33
N SER A 17 4.16 2.89 -6.76
CA SER A 17 3.73 4.09 -6.01
C SER A 17 2.90 5.04 -6.85
N ASN A 18 3.21 5.19 -8.16
CA ASN A 18 2.38 5.96 -9.08
C ASN A 18 0.99 5.33 -9.24
N THR A 19 0.91 4.01 -9.41
CA THR A 19 -0.38 3.32 -9.52
C THR A 19 -1.16 3.43 -8.22
N THR A 20 -0.50 3.20 -7.07
CA THR A 20 -1.10 3.37 -5.74
C THR A 20 -1.71 4.75 -5.58
N ALA A 21 -0.93 5.80 -5.84
CA ALA A 21 -1.37 7.18 -5.69
C ALA A 21 -2.55 7.52 -6.61
N ASN A 22 -2.48 7.11 -7.90
CA ASN A 22 -3.54 7.44 -8.87
C ASN A 22 -4.83 6.68 -8.58
N VAL A 23 -4.78 5.38 -8.29
CA VAL A 23 -5.99 4.59 -7.99
C VAL A 23 -6.65 5.10 -6.72
N ALA A 24 -5.88 5.35 -5.67
CA ALA A 24 -6.39 5.90 -4.41
C ALA A 24 -7.02 7.29 -4.62
N ALA A 25 -6.40 8.17 -5.42
CA ALA A 25 -6.93 9.48 -5.72
C ALA A 25 -8.25 9.41 -6.51
N VAL A 26 -8.37 8.49 -7.47
CA VAL A 26 -9.62 8.29 -8.24
C VAL A 26 -10.75 7.80 -7.34
N LEU A 27 -10.48 6.84 -6.44
CA LEU A 27 -11.48 6.35 -5.50
C LEU A 27 -11.92 7.45 -4.52
N ALA A 28 -10.98 8.22 -3.99
CA ALA A 28 -11.28 9.35 -3.12
C ALA A 28 -12.08 10.45 -3.86
N ALA A 29 -11.74 10.76 -5.11
CA ALA A 29 -12.51 11.68 -5.93
C ALA A 29 -13.95 11.18 -6.17
N GLY A 30 -14.15 9.86 -6.24
CA GLY A 30 -15.46 9.21 -6.33
C GLY A 30 -16.28 9.19 -5.03
N GLY A 31 -15.77 9.74 -3.93
CA GLY A 31 -16.48 9.82 -2.65
C GLY A 31 -16.04 8.78 -1.61
N ALA A 32 -15.07 7.93 -1.91
CA ALA A 32 -14.58 6.94 -0.96
C ALA A 32 -13.61 7.57 0.07
N ARG A 33 -13.57 7.00 1.26
CA ARG A 33 -12.59 7.30 2.32
C ARG A 33 -11.41 6.35 2.16
N VAL A 34 -10.27 6.88 1.76
CA VAL A 34 -9.10 6.09 1.36
C VAL A 34 -7.89 6.49 2.19
N ALA A 35 -7.07 5.50 2.56
CA ALA A 35 -5.72 5.76 3.06
C ALA A 35 -4.69 4.98 2.27
N ILE A 36 -3.49 5.54 2.17
CA ILE A 36 -2.29 4.91 1.66
C ILE A 36 -1.29 4.82 2.81
N VAL A 37 -0.67 3.65 2.98
CA VAL A 37 0.46 3.46 3.89
C VAL A 37 1.68 3.08 3.07
N ASP A 38 2.72 3.91 3.15
CA ASP A 38 4.00 3.65 2.51
C ASP A 38 4.81 2.69 3.39
N THR A 39 4.88 1.42 3.01
CA THR A 39 5.71 0.43 3.69
C THR A 39 7.03 0.18 2.98
N ASP A 40 7.35 0.94 1.92
CA ASP A 40 8.68 0.94 1.30
C ASP A 40 9.67 1.78 2.13
N ILE A 41 9.94 1.32 3.36
CA ILE A 41 10.76 2.05 4.34
C ILE A 41 12.20 2.24 3.85
N GLN A 42 12.68 1.37 2.97
CA GLN A 42 14.05 1.44 2.45
C GLN A 42 14.20 2.48 1.34
N SER A 43 13.13 2.73 0.57
CA SER A 43 13.12 3.66 -0.57
C SER A 43 11.82 4.48 -0.62
N PRO A 44 11.46 5.18 0.48
CA PRO A 44 10.17 5.87 0.55
C PRO A 44 10.10 6.99 -0.48
N GLY A 45 8.94 7.17 -1.12
CA GLY A 45 8.84 8.15 -2.19
C GLY A 45 7.43 8.60 -2.56
N ILE A 46 6.40 7.88 -2.12
CA ILE A 46 5.02 8.18 -2.52
C ILE A 46 4.54 9.57 -2.05
N HIS A 47 5.08 10.08 -0.95
CA HIS A 47 4.76 11.42 -0.42
C HIS A 47 5.04 12.55 -1.42
N VAL A 48 6.06 12.39 -2.29
CA VAL A 48 6.41 13.37 -3.34
C VAL A 48 5.28 13.50 -4.36
N LEU A 49 4.55 12.42 -4.64
CA LEU A 49 3.44 12.42 -5.60
C LEU A 49 2.26 13.28 -5.11
N PHE A 50 2.15 13.47 -3.79
CA PHE A 50 1.16 14.33 -3.17
C PHE A 50 1.70 15.73 -2.84
N GLY A 51 2.91 16.07 -3.31
CA GLY A 51 3.54 17.38 -3.06
C GLY A 51 3.73 17.66 -1.57
N MET A 52 4.00 16.63 -0.77
CA MET A 52 4.39 16.81 0.61
C MET A 52 5.85 17.27 0.67
N ASP A 53 6.16 18.01 1.73
CA ASP A 53 7.52 18.51 1.95
C ASP A 53 8.53 17.38 2.04
N ASP A 54 9.81 17.71 1.84
CA ASP A 54 10.91 16.74 1.82
C ASP A 54 11.06 15.91 3.11
N ARG A 55 10.37 16.29 4.19
CA ARG A 55 10.39 15.59 5.49
C ARG A 55 9.02 15.61 6.14
N PRO A 56 8.07 14.82 5.62
CA PRO A 56 6.77 14.70 6.28
C PRO A 56 6.94 14.11 7.68
N GLU A 57 6.30 14.70 8.68
CA GLU A 57 6.28 14.27 10.07
C GLU A 57 4.89 14.51 10.66
N PRO A 58 4.42 13.59 11.53
CA PRO A 58 5.02 12.30 11.88
C PRO A 58 4.92 11.27 10.75
N THR A 59 5.69 10.17 10.86
CA THR A 59 5.83 9.12 9.85
C THR A 59 5.37 7.76 10.37
N LEU A 60 5.27 6.76 9.49
CA LEU A 60 5.08 5.37 9.85
C LEU A 60 6.17 4.89 10.84
N ASN A 61 7.43 5.32 10.64
CA ASN A 61 8.53 4.99 11.53
C ASN A 61 8.29 5.50 12.96
N ASP A 62 7.72 6.70 13.13
CA ASP A 62 7.42 7.25 14.44
C ASP A 62 6.34 6.45 15.16
N TYR A 63 5.33 5.96 14.42
CA TYR A 63 4.35 5.03 14.92
C TYR A 63 4.98 3.70 15.34
N LEU A 64 5.77 3.06 14.47
CA LEU A 64 6.40 1.76 14.73
C LEU A 64 7.34 1.80 15.94
N TRP A 65 7.87 2.96 16.28
CA TRP A 65 8.70 3.17 17.47
C TRP A 65 7.91 3.66 18.69
N GLY A 66 6.59 3.66 18.61
CA GLY A 66 5.70 4.03 19.72
C GLY A 66 5.75 5.51 20.13
N LYS A 67 6.22 6.40 19.24
CA LYS A 67 6.28 7.85 19.53
C LYS A 67 4.94 8.54 19.34
N VAL A 68 4.13 8.06 18.39
CA VAL A 68 2.82 8.61 18.02
C VAL A 68 1.81 7.50 17.75
N GLY A 69 0.52 7.83 17.78
CA GLY A 69 -0.53 6.94 17.27
C GLY A 69 -0.51 6.85 15.74
N ILE A 70 -1.01 5.74 15.18
CA ILE A 70 -1.04 5.57 13.71
C ILE A 70 -1.90 6.65 13.03
N ARG A 71 -2.97 7.10 13.68
CA ARG A 71 -3.82 8.19 13.18
C ARG A 71 -3.05 9.51 13.09
N ASP A 72 -2.16 9.80 14.02
CA ASP A 72 -1.38 11.03 14.04
C ASP A 72 -0.35 11.04 12.88
N ALA A 73 0.11 9.84 12.46
CA ALA A 73 0.99 9.68 11.31
C ALA A 73 0.24 9.75 9.96
N ALA A 74 -1.10 9.81 9.97
CA ALA A 74 -1.93 9.89 8.77
C ALA A 74 -2.22 11.34 8.40
N HIS A 75 -1.60 11.82 7.34
CA HIS A 75 -1.77 13.17 6.82
C HIS A 75 -2.95 13.23 5.85
N ASP A 76 -3.87 14.16 6.05
CA ASP A 76 -4.95 14.44 5.08
C ASP A 76 -4.36 15.14 3.85
N VAL A 77 -4.40 14.47 2.71
CA VAL A 77 -3.94 14.98 1.41
C VAL A 77 -5.10 15.23 0.43
N THR A 78 -6.34 15.24 0.91
CA THR A 78 -7.56 15.44 0.10
C THR A 78 -7.51 16.73 -0.70
N ASP A 79 -7.00 17.81 -0.13
CA ASP A 79 -6.89 19.09 -0.81
C ASP A 79 -5.92 19.06 -2.01
N ARG A 80 -4.99 18.10 -2.04
CA ARG A 80 -4.12 17.92 -3.21
C ARG A 80 -4.93 17.38 -4.39
N ILE A 81 -5.88 16.47 -4.13
CA ILE A 81 -6.79 15.95 -5.16
C ILE A 81 -7.74 17.05 -5.63
N ARG A 82 -8.30 17.84 -4.72
CA ARG A 82 -9.23 18.96 -5.04
C ARG A 82 -8.65 20.00 -5.98
N ARG A 83 -7.31 20.11 -6.06
CA ARG A 83 -6.63 21.01 -7.02
C ARG A 83 -6.69 20.55 -8.46
N ILE A 84 -6.90 19.24 -8.69
CA ILE A 84 -6.84 18.61 -10.02
C ILE A 84 -8.13 17.92 -10.43
N ALA A 85 -9.02 17.63 -9.46
CA ALA A 85 -10.29 16.96 -9.70
C ALA A 85 -11.35 17.38 -8.68
N THR A 86 -12.61 17.22 -9.06
CA THR A 86 -13.72 17.34 -8.11
C THR A 86 -13.74 16.13 -7.20
N VAL A 87 -13.85 16.35 -5.89
CA VAL A 87 -14.03 15.28 -4.90
C VAL A 87 -15.50 15.27 -4.48
N ALA A 88 -16.14 14.12 -4.66
CA ALA A 88 -17.54 13.93 -4.26
C ALA A 88 -17.68 13.95 -2.73
N ASP A 89 -18.90 14.18 -2.26
CA ASP A 89 -19.20 14.24 -0.82
C ASP A 89 -18.78 12.94 -0.11
N GLY A 90 -18.13 13.11 1.04
CA GLY A 90 -17.58 12.00 1.83
C GLY A 90 -16.16 11.55 1.42
N GLY A 91 -15.70 11.90 0.21
CA GLY A 91 -14.40 11.52 -0.28
C GLY A 91 -13.25 12.14 0.50
N ALA A 92 -12.30 11.30 0.89
CA ALA A 92 -11.09 11.72 1.60
C ALA A 92 -9.90 10.82 1.25
N LEU A 93 -8.71 11.40 1.22
CA LEU A 93 -7.46 10.64 1.06
C LEU A 93 -6.47 11.03 2.15
N HIS A 94 -5.99 10.00 2.84
CA HIS A 94 -4.93 10.13 3.84
C HIS A 94 -3.68 9.40 3.37
N LEU A 95 -2.51 9.90 3.75
CA LEU A 95 -1.22 9.28 3.49
C LEU A 95 -0.44 9.12 4.80
N VAL A 96 -0.01 7.91 5.10
CA VAL A 96 0.98 7.60 6.14
C VAL A 96 2.32 7.41 5.46
N PRO A 97 3.20 8.40 5.44
CA PRO A 97 4.50 8.33 4.76
C PRO A 97 5.52 7.59 5.61
N SER A 98 6.48 6.93 4.98
CA SER A 98 7.70 6.47 5.64
C SER A 98 8.75 7.58 5.73
N SER A 99 9.64 7.47 6.72
CA SER A 99 10.71 8.46 6.94
C SER A 99 11.78 8.38 5.86
N ILE A 100 12.16 9.54 5.31
CA ILE A 100 13.30 9.68 4.38
C ILE A 100 14.61 10.01 5.10
N ARG A 101 14.64 10.04 6.43
CA ARG A 101 15.86 10.33 7.19
C ARG A 101 16.82 9.13 7.13
N PRO A 102 18.09 9.32 6.72
CA PRO A 102 19.04 8.20 6.63
C PRO A 102 19.22 7.43 7.94
N GLY A 103 19.15 8.14 9.10
CA GLY A 103 19.23 7.50 10.41
C GLY A 103 18.05 6.57 10.72
N ASP A 104 16.86 6.93 10.30
CA ASP A 104 15.65 6.13 10.47
C ASP A 104 15.67 4.90 9.57
N ILE A 105 16.06 5.08 8.32
CA ILE A 105 16.25 3.97 7.36
C ILE A 105 17.30 3.00 7.88
N ALA A 106 18.46 3.50 8.31
CA ALA A 106 19.54 2.68 8.85
C ALA A 106 19.12 1.92 10.11
N ARG A 107 18.27 2.53 10.96
CA ARG A 107 17.72 1.87 12.14
C ARG A 107 16.83 0.70 11.76
N VAL A 108 15.91 0.90 10.81
CA VAL A 108 15.02 -0.18 10.34
C VAL A 108 15.81 -1.32 9.71
N LEU A 109 16.80 -1.00 8.87
CA LEU A 109 17.64 -2.03 8.23
C LEU A 109 18.46 -2.85 9.23
N ARG A 110 18.87 -2.25 10.36
CA ARG A 110 19.68 -2.91 11.38
C ARG A 110 18.83 -3.68 12.38
N ASP A 111 17.78 -3.04 12.88
CA ASP A 111 17.03 -3.50 14.06
C ASP A 111 15.68 -4.14 13.64
N GLY A 112 15.25 -3.95 12.40
CA GLY A 112 13.91 -4.30 11.95
C GLY A 112 12.82 -3.44 12.62
N TYR A 113 11.60 -3.90 12.53
CA TYR A 113 10.44 -3.35 13.25
C TYR A 113 9.44 -4.46 13.58
N ASP A 114 8.55 -4.18 14.53
CA ASP A 114 7.49 -5.10 14.91
C ASP A 114 6.37 -5.13 13.85
N VAL A 115 6.28 -6.23 13.15
CA VAL A 115 5.28 -6.46 12.09
C VAL A 115 3.88 -6.62 12.67
N ALA A 116 3.75 -7.17 13.90
CA ALA A 116 2.45 -7.24 14.56
C ALA A 116 1.95 -5.83 14.87
N ALA A 117 2.83 -4.93 15.32
CA ALA A 117 2.50 -3.53 15.52
C ALA A 117 2.03 -2.85 14.22
N LEU A 118 2.69 -3.13 13.08
CA LEU A 118 2.24 -2.62 11.78
C LEU A 118 0.81 -3.09 11.46
N ASN A 119 0.53 -4.38 11.61
CA ASN A 119 -0.80 -4.95 11.37
C ASN A 119 -1.88 -4.32 12.25
N ASP A 120 -1.61 -4.17 13.52
CA ASP A 120 -2.54 -3.54 14.47
C ASP A 120 -2.77 -2.06 14.13
N GLY A 121 -1.72 -1.38 13.68
CA GLY A 121 -1.81 -0.01 13.18
C GLY A 121 -2.71 0.11 11.97
N LEU A 122 -2.55 -0.75 10.97
CA LEU A 122 -3.38 -0.76 9.75
C LEU A 122 -4.87 -0.96 10.07
N ARG A 123 -5.18 -1.91 10.96
CA ARG A 123 -6.56 -2.16 11.42
C ARG A 123 -7.14 -0.98 12.19
N THR A 124 -6.32 -0.38 13.06
CA THR A 124 -6.70 0.79 13.86
C THR A 124 -6.96 1.99 12.95
N LEU A 125 -6.07 2.26 12.00
CA LEU A 125 -6.22 3.33 11.01
C LEU A 125 -7.51 3.18 10.22
N ALA A 126 -7.78 1.97 9.72
CA ALA A 126 -8.99 1.67 8.95
C ALA A 126 -10.27 1.96 9.74
N ARG A 127 -10.27 1.63 11.04
CA ARG A 127 -11.42 1.86 11.93
C ARG A 127 -11.57 3.34 12.30
N GLU A 128 -10.49 4.01 12.70
CA GLU A 128 -10.54 5.38 13.22
C GLU A 128 -10.83 6.41 12.14
N LEU A 129 -10.38 6.16 10.90
CA LEU A 129 -10.69 6.99 9.76
C LEU A 129 -11.93 6.52 9.00
N GLU A 130 -12.60 5.46 9.47
CA GLU A 130 -13.79 4.85 8.81
C GLU A 130 -13.56 4.62 7.33
N LEU A 131 -12.43 3.98 6.99
CA LEU A 131 -11.99 3.81 5.62
C LEU A 131 -12.86 2.82 4.84
N ASP A 132 -13.07 3.10 3.55
CA ASP A 132 -13.59 2.15 2.56
C ASP A 132 -12.45 1.32 1.99
N TYR A 133 -11.29 1.96 1.74
CA TYR A 133 -10.09 1.32 1.16
C TYR A 133 -8.82 1.71 1.90
N LEU A 134 -7.96 0.72 2.13
CA LEU A 134 -6.62 0.90 2.67
C LEU A 134 -5.61 0.33 1.67
N PHE A 135 -4.78 1.18 1.08
CA PHE A 135 -3.70 0.79 0.19
C PHE A 135 -2.39 0.61 0.95
N ILE A 136 -1.67 -0.46 0.64
CA ILE A 136 -0.32 -0.71 1.13
C ILE A 136 0.62 -0.64 -0.08
N ASP A 137 1.48 0.40 -0.12
CA ASP A 137 2.54 0.51 -1.11
C ASP A 137 3.76 -0.25 -0.61
N THR A 138 4.00 -1.46 -1.15
CA THR A 138 4.98 -2.39 -0.62
C THR A 138 6.39 -2.12 -1.15
N HIS A 139 7.42 -2.58 -0.43
CA HIS A 139 8.77 -2.65 -0.97
C HIS A 139 8.85 -3.65 -2.14
N PRO A 140 9.63 -3.38 -3.21
CA PRO A 140 9.80 -4.36 -4.29
C PRO A 140 10.56 -5.61 -3.82
N GLY A 141 10.24 -6.75 -4.43
CA GLY A 141 10.85 -8.04 -4.10
C GLY A 141 10.14 -8.80 -2.99
N MET A 142 10.59 -10.02 -2.73
CA MET A 142 9.98 -10.94 -1.78
C MET A 142 10.75 -10.91 -0.46
N ASN A 143 10.39 -10.02 0.43
CA ASN A 143 10.87 -9.99 1.80
C ASN A 143 9.74 -10.35 2.78
N GLU A 144 10.06 -10.48 4.07
CA GLU A 144 9.11 -10.83 5.12
C GLU A 144 7.97 -9.81 5.22
N GLU A 145 8.28 -8.53 5.07
CA GLU A 145 7.33 -7.41 5.11
C GLU A 145 6.31 -7.49 3.96
N THR A 146 6.80 -7.83 2.77
CA THR A 146 5.94 -8.05 1.59
C THR A 146 5.00 -9.24 1.80
N LEU A 147 5.50 -10.35 2.33
CA LEU A 147 4.70 -11.54 2.61
C LEU A 147 3.57 -11.22 3.59
N LEU A 148 3.85 -10.44 4.61
CA LEU A 148 2.85 -10.02 5.58
C LEU A 148 1.81 -9.08 4.97
N SER A 149 2.25 -8.09 4.21
CA SER A 149 1.33 -7.19 3.49
C SER A 149 0.39 -7.96 2.57
N ILE A 150 0.90 -8.98 1.88
CA ILE A 150 0.10 -9.88 1.04
C ILE A 150 -0.91 -10.66 1.89
N THR A 151 -0.49 -11.23 3.01
CA THR A 151 -1.33 -12.08 3.86
C THR A 151 -2.53 -11.34 4.47
N ILE A 152 -2.37 -10.05 4.78
CA ILE A 152 -3.44 -9.24 5.38
C ILE A 152 -4.36 -8.57 4.35
N SER A 153 -4.04 -8.70 3.06
CA SER A 153 -4.77 -8.02 1.99
C SER A 153 -5.96 -8.81 1.51
N ASP A 154 -7.07 -8.10 1.26
CA ASP A 154 -8.23 -8.64 0.55
C ASP A 154 -7.94 -8.72 -0.97
N ILE A 155 -7.08 -7.82 -1.49
CA ILE A 155 -6.73 -7.72 -2.91
C ILE A 155 -5.22 -7.49 -3.02
N LEU A 156 -4.59 -8.29 -3.87
CA LEU A 156 -3.20 -8.07 -4.29
C LEU A 156 -3.16 -7.64 -5.75
N ILE A 157 -2.63 -6.44 -6.00
CA ILE A 157 -2.35 -5.94 -7.34
C ILE A 157 -0.84 -6.10 -7.60
N VAL A 158 -0.50 -6.88 -8.62
CA VAL A 158 0.90 -7.08 -9.01
C VAL A 158 1.18 -6.31 -10.28
N ILE A 159 2.18 -5.41 -10.22
CA ILE A 159 2.63 -4.60 -11.35
C ILE A 159 3.92 -5.19 -11.87
N LEU A 160 3.97 -5.43 -13.17
CA LEU A 160 5.14 -5.97 -13.84
C LEU A 160 5.40 -5.25 -15.16
N ARG A 161 6.67 -5.21 -15.57
CA ARG A 161 7.04 -4.79 -16.92
C ARG A 161 7.03 -6.00 -17.84
N PRO A 162 6.75 -5.83 -19.15
CA PRO A 162 6.71 -6.92 -20.11
C PRO A 162 8.13 -7.40 -20.49
N ASP A 163 8.96 -7.74 -19.50
CA ASP A 163 10.27 -8.33 -19.69
C ASP A 163 10.40 -9.70 -19.02
N ARG A 164 11.31 -10.53 -19.53
CA ARG A 164 11.44 -11.93 -19.13
C ARG A 164 11.78 -12.10 -17.64
N GLN A 165 12.53 -11.18 -17.07
CA GLN A 165 12.94 -11.25 -15.65
C GLN A 165 11.76 -10.90 -14.73
N ASP A 166 10.99 -9.86 -15.08
CA ASP A 166 9.80 -9.48 -14.31
C ASP A 166 8.73 -10.58 -14.39
N PHE A 167 8.53 -11.22 -15.54
CA PHE A 167 7.61 -12.36 -15.66
C PHE A 167 8.00 -13.50 -14.75
N GLN A 168 9.27 -13.88 -14.70
CA GLN A 168 9.74 -14.98 -13.84
C GLN A 168 9.59 -14.64 -12.37
N GLY A 169 10.00 -13.43 -11.94
CA GLY A 169 9.88 -13.01 -10.57
C GLY A 169 8.43 -12.86 -10.12
N THR A 170 7.58 -12.31 -10.97
CA THR A 170 6.14 -12.19 -10.70
C THR A 170 5.47 -13.56 -10.56
N ALA A 171 5.84 -14.55 -11.39
CA ALA A 171 5.32 -15.90 -11.27
C ALA A 171 5.66 -16.51 -9.90
N VAL A 172 6.86 -16.28 -9.38
CA VAL A 172 7.26 -16.69 -8.02
C VAL A 172 6.42 -15.97 -6.97
N THR A 173 6.24 -14.66 -7.10
CA THR A 173 5.40 -13.87 -6.18
C THR A 173 3.99 -14.43 -6.08
N ILE A 174 3.38 -14.76 -7.22
CA ILE A 174 2.03 -15.30 -7.28
C ILE A 174 1.96 -16.70 -6.66
N ASP A 175 2.93 -17.57 -6.94
CA ASP A 175 2.95 -18.91 -6.37
C ASP A 175 3.10 -18.87 -4.85
N VAL A 176 3.93 -17.97 -4.34
CA VAL A 176 4.06 -17.74 -2.89
C VAL A 176 2.76 -17.16 -2.29
N ALA A 177 2.17 -16.15 -2.92
CA ALA A 177 0.90 -15.57 -2.45
C ALA A 177 -0.22 -16.63 -2.36
N ARG A 178 -0.30 -17.53 -3.35
CA ARG A 178 -1.24 -18.65 -3.34
C ARG A 178 -0.99 -19.64 -2.21
N ARG A 179 0.26 -19.88 -1.84
CA ARG A 179 0.64 -20.81 -0.74
C ARG A 179 0.40 -20.21 0.64
N LEU A 180 0.32 -18.88 0.75
CA LEU A 180 0.08 -18.19 2.01
C LEU A 180 -1.43 -18.12 2.37
N ASP A 181 -2.29 -18.84 1.62
CA ASP A 181 -3.73 -18.88 1.87
C ASP A 181 -4.35 -17.47 2.08
N VAL A 182 -4.04 -16.55 1.16
CA VAL A 182 -4.79 -15.29 1.11
C VAL A 182 -6.28 -15.63 1.01
N PRO A 183 -7.13 -15.22 1.97
CA PRO A 183 -8.46 -15.76 2.11
C PRO A 183 -9.25 -15.67 0.82
N GLU A 184 -9.73 -16.82 0.33
CA GLU A 184 -10.69 -16.88 -0.76
C GLU A 184 -12.01 -16.28 -0.34
N ARG A 185 -12.42 -15.22 -0.99
CA ARG A 185 -13.84 -14.90 -1.09
C ARG A 185 -14.29 -15.27 -2.49
N SER A 186 -15.00 -16.39 -2.55
CA SER A 186 -15.79 -16.76 -3.70
C SER A 186 -16.96 -15.79 -3.86
N GLU A 187 -16.91 -14.91 -4.85
CA GLU A 187 -18.11 -14.39 -5.48
C GLU A 187 -18.22 -15.05 -6.85
N GLU A 188 -19.29 -15.84 -6.99
CA GLU A 188 -19.64 -16.49 -8.23
C GLU A 188 -20.00 -15.43 -9.27
N HIS A 189 -19.12 -15.21 -10.27
CA HIS A 189 -19.51 -14.87 -11.63
C HIS A 189 -18.33 -15.07 -12.60
N THR A 190 -18.46 -16.17 -13.31
CA THR A 190 -17.99 -16.52 -14.68
C THR A 190 -16.86 -15.75 -15.33
N SER A 191 -15.69 -16.33 -15.31
CA SER A 191 -14.81 -16.67 -16.43
C SER A 191 -13.60 -17.45 -15.92
N GLU A 192 -12.98 -18.29 -16.75
CA GLU A 192 -12.04 -19.38 -16.40
C GLU A 192 -10.69 -18.99 -15.75
N LEU A 193 -10.63 -17.88 -15.02
CA LEU A 193 -9.50 -17.45 -14.20
C LEU A 193 -9.87 -17.31 -12.71
N GLN A 194 -10.96 -17.97 -12.31
CA GLN A 194 -11.46 -17.95 -10.95
C GLN A 194 -10.82 -19.05 -10.12
N SER A 195 -9.90 -18.66 -9.26
CA SER A 195 -9.85 -19.22 -7.91
C SER A 195 -8.85 -18.42 -7.08
N ARG A 196 -9.36 -17.85 -5.97
CA ARG A 196 -8.66 -17.60 -4.72
C ARG A 196 -7.92 -16.27 -4.60
N GLY A 197 -8.49 -15.33 -3.84
CA GLY A 197 -7.96 -13.99 -3.64
C GLY A 197 -7.89 -13.20 -4.95
N LEU A 198 -8.46 -12.01 -5.01
CA LEU A 198 -8.40 -11.20 -6.22
C LEU A 198 -6.95 -10.78 -6.49
N ILE A 199 -6.19 -11.63 -7.19
CA ILE A 199 -4.90 -11.26 -7.75
C ILE A 199 -5.19 -10.61 -9.11
N SER A 200 -5.08 -9.29 -9.16
CA SER A 200 -5.21 -8.55 -10.42
C SER A 200 -3.84 -8.23 -10.97
N TYR A 201 -3.65 -8.48 -12.26
CA TYR A 201 -2.42 -8.15 -12.97
C TYR A 201 -2.62 -6.88 -13.76
N ALA A 202 -1.77 -5.90 -13.56
CA ALA A 202 -1.67 -4.74 -14.43
C ALA A 202 -0.34 -4.80 -15.19
N VAL A 203 -0.41 -4.96 -16.50
CA VAL A 203 0.75 -4.84 -17.39
C VAL A 203 0.77 -3.43 -17.93
N PHE A 204 1.82 -2.67 -17.61
CA PHE A 204 2.06 -1.36 -18.21
C PHE A 204 3.14 -1.51 -19.29
N CYS A 205 2.80 -1.12 -20.51
CA CYS A 205 3.74 -0.99 -21.63
C CYS A 205 4.43 0.37 -21.62
#